data_71306167ca7924b2bcfa5b7f62c7b36a
#
_entry.id   71306167ca7924b2bcfa5b7f62c7b36a
#
_cell.length_a   1.000
_cell.length_b   1.000
_cell.length_c   1.000
_cell.angle_alpha   90.00
_cell.angle_beta   90.00
_cell.angle_gamma   90.00
#
_symmetry.space_group_name_H-M   'P 1'
#
loop_
_entity.id
_entity.type
_entity.pdbx_description
1 polymer ?
#
loop_
_entity_poly.entity_id
_entity_poly.type
_entity_poly.pdbx_seq_one_letter_code
_entity_poly.pdbx_strand_id
1 'polypeptide(L)'
;MKKKLLSCFLVSLFTCLPAWSQTKLTAEQQKQIIEKVNKSAMAASSMQCDFSQTKKMKLLSKEMQSKGVMYFKRPNQLRWQYTAPYDYTFILNGDKVQLKSTKSTKNIDVQGNKMFRQISDIILNSVTGGSLKSSADFTVEVYQSAEGYFARMYPKKKEVKQIYQAIEVYFNPQLTLISSVKMIEKTGDVTIVKLTNTKTNIALDEKLFKIN
;
A
#
# COMPACT_ATOMS: atom_id res chain seq x y z
N MET A 1 45.18 -54.40 -30.40
CA MET A 1 44.92 -53.41 -29.34
C MET A 1 43.89 -52.41 -29.85
N LYS A 2 42.59 -52.53 -29.44
CA LYS A 2 41.50 -51.70 -29.90
C LYS A 2 41.21 -50.69 -28.77
N LYS A 3 41.52 -49.39 -28.99
CA LYS A 3 41.17 -48.30 -28.07
C LYS A 3 39.69 -47.93 -28.25
N LYS A 4 38.89 -48.11 -27.20
CA LYS A 4 37.50 -47.62 -27.14
C LYS A 4 37.53 -46.16 -26.71
N LEU A 5 37.10 -45.23 -27.61
CA LEU A 5 36.77 -43.84 -27.24
C LEU A 5 35.44 -43.83 -26.52
N LEU A 6 35.46 -43.40 -25.25
CA LEU A 6 34.27 -43.16 -24.46
C LEU A 6 33.87 -41.68 -24.68
N SER A 7 32.84 -41.47 -25.51
CA SER A 7 32.26 -40.16 -25.74
C SER A 7 31.36 -39.76 -24.56
N CYS A 8 31.82 -38.82 -23.71
CA CYS A 8 31.03 -38.25 -22.62
C CYS A 8 30.05 -37.21 -23.22
N PHE A 9 28.77 -37.59 -23.32
CA PHE A 9 27.71 -36.68 -23.72
C PHE A 9 27.30 -35.84 -22.51
N LEU A 10 27.82 -34.60 -22.43
CA LEU A 10 27.47 -33.64 -21.40
C LEU A 10 26.07 -33.10 -21.71
N VAL A 11 25.04 -33.64 -21.09
CA VAL A 11 23.67 -33.09 -21.14
C VAL A 11 23.65 -31.83 -20.28
N SER A 12 23.77 -30.68 -20.91
CA SER A 12 23.59 -29.37 -20.30
C SER A 12 22.10 -29.19 -19.96
N LEU A 13 21.74 -29.46 -18.70
CA LEU A 13 20.42 -29.18 -18.16
C LEU A 13 20.27 -27.65 -18.01
N PHE A 14 19.71 -27.00 -19.03
CA PHE A 14 19.34 -25.59 -18.99
C PHE A 14 18.14 -25.44 -18.03
N THR A 15 18.40 -25.22 -16.74
CA THR A 15 17.36 -24.87 -15.77
C THR A 15 16.89 -23.45 -16.10
N CYS A 16 15.80 -23.36 -16.85
CA CYS A 16 15.08 -22.13 -17.07
C CYS A 16 14.48 -21.69 -15.72
N LEU A 17 15.20 -20.85 -14.97
CA LEU A 17 14.64 -20.21 -13.78
C LEU A 17 13.50 -19.32 -14.26
N PRO A 18 12.27 -19.46 -13.72
CA PRO A 18 11.20 -18.55 -14.06
C PRO A 18 11.61 -17.14 -13.60
N ALA A 19 11.96 -16.29 -14.55
CA ALA A 19 12.09 -14.88 -14.29
C ALA A 19 10.73 -14.41 -13.76
N TRP A 20 10.68 -13.94 -12.53
CA TRP A 20 9.49 -13.39 -11.87
C TRP A 20 9.13 -12.08 -12.57
N SER A 21 8.53 -12.22 -13.75
CA SER A 21 8.19 -11.11 -14.64
C SER A 21 6.90 -10.46 -14.15
N GLN A 22 6.94 -9.14 -13.95
CA GLN A 22 5.74 -8.33 -13.79
C GLN A 22 5.21 -8.02 -15.19
N THR A 23 4.00 -8.44 -15.48
CA THR A 23 3.36 -8.21 -16.78
C THR A 23 2.32 -7.10 -16.65
N LYS A 24 2.47 -6.04 -17.42
CA LYS A 24 1.47 -4.99 -17.52
C LYS A 24 0.24 -5.53 -18.25
N LEU A 25 -0.93 -5.31 -17.66
CA LEU A 25 -2.21 -5.73 -18.26
C LEU A 25 -2.62 -4.84 -19.43
N THR A 26 -3.44 -5.38 -20.33
CA THR A 26 -4.10 -4.58 -21.37
C THR A 26 -5.05 -3.55 -20.77
N ALA A 27 -5.42 -2.52 -21.53
CA ALA A 27 -6.31 -1.46 -21.05
C ALA A 27 -7.65 -2.01 -20.55
N GLU A 28 -8.22 -3.00 -21.26
CA GLU A 28 -9.48 -3.63 -20.88
C GLU A 28 -9.36 -4.44 -19.58
N GLN A 29 -8.30 -5.24 -19.44
CA GLN A 29 -8.04 -5.98 -18.21
C GLN A 29 -7.81 -5.05 -17.00
N GLN A 30 -7.06 -3.95 -17.19
CA GLN A 30 -6.86 -2.93 -16.15
C GLN A 30 -8.19 -2.35 -15.69
N LYS A 31 -9.08 -1.99 -16.64
CA LYS A 31 -10.40 -1.45 -16.34
C LYS A 31 -11.22 -2.42 -15.49
N GLN A 32 -11.29 -3.70 -15.91
CA GLN A 32 -12.05 -4.74 -15.17
C GLN A 32 -11.54 -4.92 -13.73
N ILE A 33 -10.22 -4.99 -13.53
CA ILE A 33 -9.62 -5.12 -12.20
C ILE A 33 -9.94 -3.88 -11.33
N ILE A 34 -9.74 -2.69 -11.88
CA ILE A 34 -9.98 -1.43 -11.19
C ILE A 34 -11.47 -1.29 -10.80
N GLU A 35 -12.39 -1.60 -11.71
CA GLU A 35 -13.83 -1.55 -11.43
C GLU A 35 -14.23 -2.52 -10.33
N LYS A 36 -13.73 -3.75 -10.37
CA LYS A 36 -14.00 -4.76 -9.35
C LYS A 36 -13.52 -4.32 -7.96
N VAL A 37 -12.28 -3.84 -7.86
CA VAL A 37 -11.70 -3.35 -6.60
C VAL A 37 -12.47 -2.13 -6.09
N ASN A 38 -12.73 -1.15 -6.95
CA ASN A 38 -13.46 0.06 -6.57
C ASN A 38 -14.88 -0.25 -6.09
N LYS A 39 -15.60 -1.15 -6.76
CA LYS A 39 -16.94 -1.58 -6.36
C LYS A 39 -16.94 -2.15 -4.93
N SER A 40 -16.00 -3.03 -4.64
CA SER A 40 -15.86 -3.64 -3.32
C SER A 40 -15.46 -2.64 -2.23
N ALA A 41 -14.52 -1.76 -2.56
CA ALA A 41 -14.08 -0.71 -1.65
C ALA A 41 -15.20 0.30 -1.34
N MET A 42 -16.02 0.66 -2.35
CA MET A 42 -17.16 1.55 -2.15
C MET A 42 -18.27 0.93 -1.28
N ALA A 43 -18.39 -0.38 -1.27
CA ALA A 43 -19.35 -1.10 -0.42
C ALA A 43 -18.93 -1.17 1.06
N ALA A 44 -17.67 -0.90 1.38
CA ALA A 44 -17.18 -0.90 2.76
C ALA A 44 -17.52 0.42 3.45
N SER A 45 -18.42 0.39 4.44
CA SER A 45 -18.79 1.53 5.30
C SER A 45 -17.80 1.73 6.44
N SER A 46 -17.19 0.64 6.90
CA SER A 46 -16.18 0.61 7.97
C SER A 46 -15.17 -0.51 7.72
N MET A 47 -13.99 -0.38 8.32
CA MET A 47 -12.93 -1.37 8.25
C MET A 47 -12.10 -1.35 9.53
N GLN A 48 -11.69 -2.54 9.97
CA GLN A 48 -10.64 -2.74 10.96
C GLN A 48 -9.65 -3.75 10.40
N CYS A 49 -8.35 -3.49 10.55
CA CYS A 49 -7.33 -4.47 10.23
C CYS A 49 -6.09 -4.26 11.09
N ASP A 50 -5.28 -5.30 11.22
CA ASP A 50 -3.92 -5.18 11.71
C ASP A 50 -3.00 -4.77 10.56
N PHE A 51 -1.94 -4.04 10.86
CA PHE A 51 -0.90 -3.76 9.89
C PHE A 51 0.49 -4.11 10.43
N SER A 52 1.35 -4.52 9.52
CA SER A 52 2.80 -4.55 9.72
C SER A 52 3.47 -3.65 8.69
N GLN A 53 4.40 -2.83 9.14
CA GLN A 53 5.15 -1.91 8.29
C GLN A 53 6.63 -2.23 8.37
N THR A 54 7.27 -2.34 7.21
CA THR A 54 8.72 -2.45 7.06
C THR A 54 9.22 -1.27 6.25
N LYS A 55 10.12 -0.47 6.82
CA LYS A 55 10.84 0.59 6.11
C LYS A 55 12.29 0.18 5.89
N LYS A 56 12.68 0.04 4.61
CA LYS A 56 14.05 -0.23 4.17
C LYS A 56 14.71 1.08 3.77
N MET A 57 15.71 1.49 4.52
CA MET A 57 16.48 2.71 4.26
C MET A 57 17.75 2.36 3.49
N LYS A 58 17.76 2.68 2.19
CA LYS A 58 18.85 2.31 1.28
C LYS A 58 20.22 2.85 1.74
N LEU A 59 20.26 4.13 2.08
CA LEU A 59 21.52 4.80 2.46
C LEU A 59 22.12 4.24 3.76
N LEU A 60 21.29 3.81 4.70
CA LEU A 60 21.73 3.31 6.00
C LEU A 60 21.86 1.79 6.04
N SER A 61 21.50 1.08 4.96
CA SER A 61 21.39 -0.38 4.92
C SER A 61 20.61 -0.94 6.10
N LYS A 62 19.61 -0.16 6.60
CA LYS A 62 18.84 -0.45 7.81
C LYS A 62 17.39 -0.74 7.47
N GLU A 63 16.83 -1.72 8.16
CA GLU A 63 15.41 -2.06 8.10
C GLU A 63 14.76 -1.75 9.44
N MET A 64 13.63 -1.03 9.41
CA MET A 64 12.82 -0.73 10.58
C MET A 64 11.47 -1.42 10.43
N GLN A 65 11.05 -2.11 11.49
CA GLN A 65 9.75 -2.77 11.55
C GLN A 65 8.85 -2.10 12.59
N SER A 66 7.59 -1.97 12.25
CA SER A 66 6.55 -1.50 13.17
C SER A 66 5.24 -2.23 12.86
N LYS A 67 4.34 -2.24 13.84
CA LYS A 67 3.03 -2.86 13.72
C LYS A 67 1.97 -2.06 14.46
N GLY A 68 0.71 -2.31 14.13
CA GLY A 68 -0.40 -1.64 14.78
C GLY A 68 -1.75 -2.08 14.25
N VAL A 69 -2.74 -1.26 14.54
CA VAL A 69 -4.14 -1.48 14.15
C VAL A 69 -4.65 -0.25 13.40
N MET A 70 -5.43 -0.48 12.36
CA MET A 70 -6.09 0.57 11.61
C MET A 70 -7.60 0.42 11.72
N TYR A 71 -8.29 1.53 11.93
CA TYR A 71 -9.74 1.67 11.89
C TYR A 71 -10.11 2.72 10.87
N PHE A 72 -11.06 2.41 10.03
CA PHE A 72 -11.63 3.33 9.04
C PHE A 72 -13.15 3.32 9.13
N LYS A 73 -13.77 4.49 9.01
CA LYS A 73 -15.22 4.66 8.89
C LYS A 73 -15.54 5.79 7.92
N ARG A 74 -16.46 5.52 7.01
CA ARG A 74 -16.93 6.56 6.09
C ARG A 74 -17.67 7.70 6.82
N PRO A 75 -17.63 8.92 6.27
CA PRO A 75 -16.94 9.28 5.02
C PRO A 75 -15.43 9.51 5.17
N ASN A 76 -14.93 10.05 6.28
CA ASN A 76 -13.57 10.57 6.43
C ASN A 76 -13.03 10.36 7.84
N GLN A 77 -13.21 9.18 8.41
CA GLN A 77 -12.67 8.86 9.72
C GLN A 77 -11.63 7.75 9.59
N LEU A 78 -10.42 8.00 10.08
CA LEU A 78 -9.31 7.06 10.09
C LEU A 78 -8.58 7.16 11.42
N ARG A 79 -8.29 6.01 12.05
CA ARG A 79 -7.35 5.87 13.13
C ARG A 79 -6.27 4.88 12.71
N TRP A 80 -5.03 5.35 12.68
CA TRP A 80 -3.85 4.54 12.40
C TRP A 80 -2.98 4.53 13.65
N GLN A 81 -2.99 3.42 14.38
CA GLN A 81 -2.35 3.31 15.68
C GLN A 81 -1.20 2.31 15.62
N TYR A 82 0.02 2.80 15.82
CA TYR A 82 1.18 1.95 16.06
C TYR A 82 1.15 1.42 17.48
N THR A 83 1.44 0.13 17.64
CA THR A 83 1.50 -0.55 18.94
C THR A 83 2.90 -1.06 19.25
N ALA A 84 3.79 -1.13 18.27
CA ALA A 84 5.20 -1.45 18.45
C ALA A 84 6.04 -0.97 17.25
N PRO A 85 7.31 -0.57 17.44
CA PRO A 85 7.99 -0.36 18.75
C PRO A 85 7.57 0.95 19.43
N TYR A 86 6.83 1.81 18.74
CA TYR A 86 6.41 3.13 19.22
C TYR A 86 4.91 3.15 19.48
N ASP A 87 4.49 3.81 20.53
CA ASP A 87 3.09 4.19 20.74
C ASP A 87 2.84 5.53 20.08
N TYR A 88 2.30 5.48 18.87
CA TYR A 88 1.98 6.65 18.08
C TYR A 88 0.64 6.45 17.37
N THR A 89 -0.23 7.44 17.44
CA THR A 89 -1.56 7.39 16.82
C THR A 89 -1.75 8.60 15.92
N PHE A 90 -2.16 8.33 14.69
CA PHE A 90 -2.71 9.29 13.76
C PHE A 90 -4.23 9.13 13.73
N ILE A 91 -4.97 10.20 13.97
CA ILE A 91 -6.44 10.23 13.84
C ILE A 91 -6.80 11.30 12.82
N LEU A 92 -7.59 10.91 11.83
CA LEU A 92 -8.30 11.81 10.92
C LEU A 92 -9.78 11.74 11.25
N ASN A 93 -10.43 12.89 11.43
CA ASN A 93 -11.88 12.99 11.59
C ASN A 93 -12.36 14.23 10.83
N GLY A 94 -12.99 14.01 9.68
CA GLY A 94 -13.34 15.07 8.75
C GLY A 94 -12.09 15.80 8.25
N ASP A 95 -11.99 17.08 8.55
CA ASP A 95 -10.88 17.97 8.15
C ASP A 95 -9.83 18.15 9.26
N LYS A 96 -9.95 17.43 10.36
CA LYS A 96 -9.03 17.54 11.50
C LYS A 96 -8.14 16.32 11.60
N VAL A 97 -6.87 16.56 11.88
CA VAL A 97 -5.89 15.52 12.17
C VAL A 97 -5.32 15.71 13.55
N GLN A 98 -5.25 14.64 14.32
CA GLN A 98 -4.52 14.58 15.57
C GLN A 98 -3.37 13.57 15.46
N LEU A 99 -2.18 14.03 15.83
CA LEU A 99 -1.00 13.19 16.03
C LEU A 99 -0.77 13.06 17.53
N LYS A 100 -0.85 11.83 18.05
CA LYS A 100 -0.70 11.55 19.47
C LYS A 100 0.43 10.55 19.71
N SER A 101 1.28 10.87 20.68
CA SER A 101 2.30 9.96 21.22
C SER A 101 2.25 9.98 22.75
N THR A 102 3.04 9.16 23.40
CA THR A 102 3.20 9.19 24.87
C THR A 102 3.71 10.53 25.38
N LYS A 103 4.40 11.33 24.55
CA LYS A 103 5.07 12.59 24.95
C LYS A 103 4.33 13.85 24.48
N SER A 104 3.49 13.76 23.46
CA SER A 104 2.87 14.95 22.86
C SER A 104 1.57 14.62 22.12
N THR A 105 0.68 15.61 22.07
CA THR A 105 -0.49 15.61 21.21
C THR A 105 -0.45 16.86 20.35
N LYS A 106 -0.61 16.73 19.04
CA LYS A 106 -0.61 17.83 18.08
C LYS A 106 -1.84 17.75 17.20
N ASN A 107 -2.63 18.80 17.18
CA ASN A 107 -3.79 18.95 16.29
C ASN A 107 -3.39 19.76 15.05
N ILE A 108 -3.82 19.35 13.88
CA ILE A 108 -3.52 19.94 12.59
C ILE A 108 -4.82 20.07 11.82
N ASP A 109 -5.08 21.27 11.30
CA ASP A 109 -6.14 21.49 10.33
C ASP A 109 -5.65 21.06 8.94
N VAL A 110 -6.33 20.07 8.36
CA VAL A 110 -5.98 19.52 7.04
C VAL A 110 -6.27 20.53 5.93
N GLN A 111 -7.30 21.38 6.09
CA GLN A 111 -7.66 22.39 5.07
C GLN A 111 -6.55 23.41 4.89
N GLY A 112 -5.92 23.83 5.99
CA GLY A 112 -4.79 24.76 6.00
C GLY A 112 -3.46 24.13 5.61
N ASN A 113 -3.34 22.80 5.57
CA ASN A 113 -2.09 22.11 5.32
C ASN A 113 -2.17 21.13 4.15
N LYS A 114 -1.79 21.60 2.96
CA LYS A 114 -1.85 20.87 1.69
C LYS A 114 -1.11 19.52 1.74
N MET A 115 0.01 19.44 2.45
CA MET A 115 0.78 18.21 2.57
C MET A 115 0.02 17.14 3.37
N PHE A 116 -0.59 17.51 4.51
CA PHE A 116 -1.39 16.58 5.30
C PHE A 116 -2.65 16.13 4.58
N ARG A 117 -3.29 17.03 3.81
CA ARG A 117 -4.43 16.66 2.95
C ARG A 117 -4.02 15.58 1.95
N GLN A 118 -2.93 15.76 1.24
CA GLN A 118 -2.45 14.79 0.26
C GLN A 118 -2.10 13.43 0.89
N ILE A 119 -1.45 13.44 2.06
CA ILE A 119 -1.14 12.19 2.80
C ILE A 119 -2.42 11.49 3.24
N SER A 120 -3.38 12.23 3.78
CA SER A 120 -4.68 11.69 4.19
C SER A 120 -5.44 11.10 3.00
N ASP A 121 -5.46 11.79 1.86
CA ASP A 121 -6.08 11.31 0.64
C ASP A 121 -5.41 10.04 0.12
N ILE A 122 -4.07 9.96 0.14
CA ILE A 122 -3.33 8.76 -0.26
C ILE A 122 -3.70 7.58 0.67
N ILE A 123 -3.70 7.79 1.98
CA ILE A 123 -4.04 6.75 2.96
C ILE A 123 -5.50 6.31 2.78
N LEU A 124 -6.44 7.26 2.74
CA LEU A 124 -7.86 6.96 2.56
C LEU A 124 -8.09 6.21 1.23
N ASN A 125 -7.55 6.70 0.13
CA ASN A 125 -7.69 6.06 -1.18
C ASN A 125 -7.02 4.68 -1.21
N SER A 126 -5.90 4.49 -0.51
CA SER A 126 -5.24 3.20 -0.40
C SER A 126 -6.06 2.20 0.41
N VAL A 127 -6.78 2.65 1.44
CA VAL A 127 -7.63 1.80 2.29
C VAL A 127 -8.99 1.53 1.65
N THR A 128 -9.57 2.54 0.99
CA THR A 128 -10.93 2.46 0.44
C THR A 128 -10.98 1.99 -1.01
N GLY A 129 -9.84 1.93 -1.71
CA GLY A 129 -9.77 1.60 -3.14
C GLY A 129 -10.51 2.60 -4.04
N GLY A 130 -11.12 3.63 -3.48
CA GLY A 130 -12.06 4.51 -4.16
C GLY A 130 -11.49 5.38 -5.28
N SER A 131 -10.19 5.29 -5.56
CA SER A 131 -9.53 6.16 -6.55
C SER A 131 -8.40 5.48 -7.33
N LEU A 132 -8.49 4.18 -7.54
CA LEU A 132 -7.52 3.43 -8.36
C LEU A 132 -7.73 3.67 -9.86
N LYS A 133 -7.99 4.90 -10.26
CA LYS A 133 -8.02 5.30 -11.67
C LYS A 133 -7.08 6.47 -11.89
N SER A 134 -6.58 6.60 -13.10
CA SER A 134 -5.76 7.76 -13.47
C SER A 134 -6.52 9.06 -13.21
N SER A 135 -5.86 10.00 -12.58
CA SER A 135 -6.42 11.27 -12.12
C SER A 135 -5.46 12.43 -12.42
N ALA A 136 -5.80 13.64 -11.98
CA ALA A 136 -4.87 14.77 -12.01
C ALA A 136 -3.61 14.51 -11.16
N ASP A 137 -3.68 13.64 -10.16
CA ASP A 137 -2.62 13.40 -9.20
C ASP A 137 -1.71 12.22 -9.56
N PHE A 138 -2.29 11.16 -10.18
CA PHE A 138 -1.58 9.94 -10.49
C PHE A 138 -1.92 9.39 -11.89
N THR A 139 -0.92 8.80 -12.55
CA THR A 139 -1.13 7.81 -13.61
C THR A 139 -1.17 6.43 -12.94
N VAL A 140 -2.17 5.60 -13.28
CA VAL A 140 -2.35 4.27 -12.70
C VAL A 140 -2.22 3.22 -13.78
N GLU A 141 -1.40 2.22 -13.54
CA GLU A 141 -1.22 1.04 -14.39
C GLU A 141 -1.38 -0.21 -13.55
N VAL A 142 -2.03 -1.25 -14.08
CA VAL A 142 -2.22 -2.52 -13.37
C VAL A 142 -1.31 -3.58 -13.95
N TYR A 143 -0.71 -4.34 -13.05
CA TYR A 143 0.22 -5.42 -13.35
C TYR A 143 -0.23 -6.72 -12.71
N GLN A 144 0.20 -7.81 -13.30
CA GLN A 144 0.16 -9.15 -12.71
C GLN A 144 1.57 -9.59 -12.35
N SER A 145 1.74 -10.19 -11.17
CA SER A 145 2.98 -10.79 -10.70
C SER A 145 2.69 -12.15 -10.05
N ALA A 146 3.73 -12.84 -9.59
CA ALA A 146 3.57 -14.07 -8.80
C ALA A 146 2.80 -13.84 -7.48
N GLU A 147 2.85 -12.61 -6.93
CA GLU A 147 2.12 -12.20 -5.71
C GLU A 147 0.66 -11.79 -5.99
N GLY A 148 0.20 -11.86 -7.24
CA GLY A 148 -1.14 -11.46 -7.66
C GLY A 148 -1.16 -10.13 -8.42
N TYR A 149 -2.32 -9.49 -8.43
CA TYR A 149 -2.52 -8.20 -9.12
C TYR A 149 -2.17 -7.02 -8.23
N PHE A 150 -1.58 -5.99 -8.82
CA PHE A 150 -1.32 -4.72 -8.15
C PHE A 150 -1.46 -3.54 -9.11
N ALA A 151 -1.89 -2.40 -8.56
CA ALA A 151 -1.88 -1.12 -9.24
C ALA A 151 -0.59 -0.36 -8.90
N ARG A 152 0.14 0.11 -9.92
CA ARG A 152 1.28 0.99 -9.76
C ARG A 152 0.86 2.41 -10.10
N MET A 153 1.01 3.30 -9.14
CA MET A 153 0.60 4.69 -9.20
C MET A 153 1.84 5.57 -9.35
N TYR A 154 1.93 6.30 -10.45
CA TYR A 154 3.01 7.24 -10.72
C TYR A 154 2.53 8.66 -10.41
N PRO A 155 3.16 9.39 -9.50
CA PRO A 155 2.77 10.76 -9.17
C PRO A 155 2.87 11.70 -10.38
N LYS A 156 1.89 12.58 -10.54
CA LYS A 156 1.91 13.68 -11.54
C LYS A 156 2.27 15.01 -10.91
N LYS A 157 1.78 15.30 -9.69
CA LYS A 157 2.06 16.53 -8.97
C LYS A 157 3.53 16.64 -8.56
N LYS A 158 4.13 17.79 -8.78
CA LYS A 158 5.56 18.06 -8.53
C LYS A 158 5.95 17.74 -7.08
N GLU A 159 5.14 18.13 -6.12
CA GLU A 159 5.40 17.94 -4.69
C GLU A 159 5.46 16.45 -4.33
N VAL A 160 4.56 15.64 -4.88
CA VAL A 160 4.54 14.18 -4.65
C VAL A 160 5.66 13.49 -5.39
N LYS A 161 5.98 13.93 -6.61
CA LYS A 161 7.13 13.45 -7.40
C LYS A 161 8.48 13.67 -6.72
N GLN A 162 8.60 14.70 -5.90
CA GLN A 162 9.84 14.96 -5.14
C GLN A 162 10.07 13.91 -4.06
N ILE A 163 9.01 13.30 -3.54
CA ILE A 163 9.08 12.32 -2.45
C ILE A 163 9.05 10.90 -3.01
N TYR A 164 8.06 10.58 -3.86
CA TYR A 164 7.82 9.23 -4.33
C TYR A 164 8.16 9.06 -5.81
N GLN A 165 8.78 7.93 -6.12
CA GLN A 165 8.95 7.43 -7.48
C GLN A 165 7.68 6.73 -7.96
N ALA A 166 7.13 5.84 -7.12
CA ALA A 166 5.88 5.11 -7.36
C ALA A 166 5.26 4.62 -6.05
N ILE A 167 3.97 4.35 -6.09
CA ILE A 167 3.23 3.66 -5.03
C ILE A 167 2.58 2.44 -5.66
N GLU A 168 2.80 1.25 -5.09
CA GLU A 168 2.22 0.00 -5.53
C GLU A 168 1.17 -0.46 -4.52
N VAL A 169 -0.04 -0.74 -5.00
CA VAL A 169 -1.19 -1.17 -4.20
C VAL A 169 -1.56 -2.58 -4.61
N TYR A 170 -1.27 -3.55 -3.76
CA TYR A 170 -1.53 -4.97 -3.97
C TYR A 170 -2.92 -5.35 -3.48
N PHE A 171 -3.58 -6.24 -4.20
CA PHE A 171 -4.92 -6.70 -3.89
C PHE A 171 -4.91 -8.11 -3.33
N ASN A 172 -5.93 -8.46 -2.54
CA ASN A 172 -6.17 -9.85 -2.18
C ASN A 172 -6.59 -10.68 -3.42
N PRO A 173 -6.51 -12.02 -3.38
CA PRO A 173 -6.84 -12.87 -4.52
C PRO A 173 -8.27 -12.67 -5.07
N GLN A 174 -9.21 -12.29 -4.21
CA GLN A 174 -10.60 -12.04 -4.57
C GLN A 174 -10.82 -10.68 -5.25
N LEU A 175 -9.81 -9.78 -5.24
CA LEU A 175 -9.89 -8.41 -5.74
C LEU A 175 -10.97 -7.59 -5.04
N THR A 176 -11.11 -7.78 -3.74
CA THR A 176 -12.11 -7.09 -2.91
C THR A 176 -11.49 -6.12 -1.91
N LEU A 177 -10.24 -6.35 -1.54
CA LEU A 177 -9.52 -5.58 -0.53
C LEU A 177 -8.07 -5.33 -0.96
N ILE A 178 -7.50 -4.26 -0.44
CA ILE A 178 -6.07 -4.03 -0.49
C ILE A 178 -5.41 -4.91 0.58
N SER A 179 -4.38 -5.64 0.17
CA SER A 179 -3.59 -6.52 1.04
C SER A 179 -2.26 -5.90 1.45
N SER A 180 -1.69 -5.05 0.58
CA SER A 180 -0.41 -4.40 0.86
C SER A 180 -0.26 -3.10 0.05
N VAL A 181 0.49 -2.16 0.61
CA VAL A 181 0.92 -0.93 -0.06
C VAL A 181 2.44 -0.85 0.04
N LYS A 182 3.11 -0.62 -1.11
CA LYS A 182 4.55 -0.41 -1.18
C LYS A 182 4.84 0.97 -1.75
N MET A 183 5.49 1.81 -0.98
CA MET A 183 5.89 3.15 -1.36
C MET A 183 7.38 3.16 -1.68
N ILE A 184 7.72 3.60 -2.89
CA ILE A 184 9.10 3.68 -3.40
C ILE A 184 9.47 5.15 -3.45
N GLU A 185 10.38 5.55 -2.58
CA GLU A 185 10.84 6.94 -2.47
C GLU A 185 11.94 7.25 -3.51
N LYS A 186 12.09 8.53 -3.85
CA LYS A 186 13.15 9.00 -4.76
C LYS A 186 14.57 8.75 -4.21
N THR A 187 14.73 8.72 -2.90
CA THR A 187 15.96 8.35 -2.20
C THR A 187 16.37 6.89 -2.40
N GLY A 188 15.44 6.06 -2.88
CA GLY A 188 15.58 4.61 -2.98
C GLY A 188 15.13 3.89 -1.71
N ASP A 189 14.62 4.60 -0.72
CA ASP A 189 13.96 3.99 0.44
C ASP A 189 12.65 3.32 0.02
N VAL A 190 12.30 2.24 0.69
CA VAL A 190 11.06 1.50 0.41
C VAL A 190 10.32 1.27 1.71
N THR A 191 9.06 1.67 1.75
CA THR A 191 8.14 1.36 2.84
C THR A 191 7.09 0.38 2.35
N ILE A 192 6.94 -0.75 3.04
CA ILE A 192 5.93 -1.78 2.75
C ILE A 192 4.99 -1.86 3.95
N VAL A 193 3.70 -1.70 3.71
CA VAL A 193 2.63 -1.89 4.70
C VAL A 193 1.80 -3.09 4.26
N LYS A 194 1.71 -4.12 5.09
CA LYS A 194 0.83 -5.28 4.87
C LYS A 194 -0.37 -5.18 5.80
N LEU A 195 -1.56 -5.43 5.26
CA LEU A 195 -2.83 -5.43 5.99
C LEU A 195 -3.30 -6.88 6.19
N THR A 196 -3.62 -7.23 7.43
CA THR A 196 -4.05 -8.58 7.81
C THR A 196 -5.28 -8.49 8.71
N ASN A 197 -5.96 -9.62 8.90
CA ASN A 197 -7.15 -9.73 9.78
C ASN A 197 -8.23 -8.67 9.46
N THR A 198 -8.39 -8.34 8.17
CA THR A 198 -9.29 -7.27 7.73
C THR A 198 -10.74 -7.69 7.91
N LYS A 199 -11.50 -6.87 8.64
CA LYS A 199 -12.96 -6.96 8.82
C LYS A 199 -13.59 -5.70 8.26
N THR A 200 -14.66 -5.85 7.48
CA THR A 200 -15.41 -4.75 6.87
C THR A 200 -16.85 -4.73 7.34
N ASN A 201 -17.49 -3.56 7.26
CA ASN A 201 -18.90 -3.36 7.63
C ASN A 201 -19.23 -3.77 9.07
N ILE A 202 -18.29 -3.50 9.99
CA ILE A 202 -18.45 -3.77 11.42
C ILE A 202 -18.83 -2.49 12.17
N ALA A 203 -19.49 -2.64 13.31
CA ALA A 203 -19.73 -1.52 14.22
C ALA A 203 -18.41 -1.06 14.84
N LEU A 204 -18.11 0.23 14.77
CA LEU A 204 -16.93 0.85 15.38
C LEU A 204 -17.40 1.91 16.39
N ASP A 205 -16.76 1.96 17.56
CA ASP A 205 -17.00 2.99 18.57
C ASP A 205 -16.51 4.35 18.05
N GLU A 206 -17.37 5.37 18.08
CA GLU A 206 -17.06 6.75 17.69
C GLU A 206 -15.90 7.35 18.48
N LYS A 207 -15.68 6.88 19.72
CA LYS A 207 -14.55 7.30 20.56
C LYS A 207 -13.18 7.02 19.90
N LEU A 208 -13.11 6.04 19.00
CA LEU A 208 -11.88 5.73 18.25
C LEU A 208 -11.40 6.92 17.42
N PHE A 209 -12.32 7.76 16.95
CA PHE A 209 -12.04 8.87 16.04
C PHE A 209 -12.12 10.24 16.73
N LYS A 210 -12.38 10.27 18.04
CA LYS A 210 -12.50 11.53 18.78
C LYS A 210 -11.14 12.24 18.83
N ILE A 211 -11.15 13.51 18.41
CA ILE A 211 -10.05 14.46 18.53
C ILE A 211 -10.35 15.37 19.73
N ASN A 212 -9.43 15.42 20.67
CA ASN A 212 -9.55 16.24 21.90
C ASN A 212 -8.82 17.57 21.72
#